data_9b042cf81da8211af9daae4827c50783
#
_entry.id   9b042cf81da8211af9daae4827c50783
#
_cell.length_a   1.000
_cell.length_b   1.000
_cell.length_c   1.000
_cell.angle_alpha   90.00
_cell.angle_beta   90.00
_cell.angle_gamma   90.00
#
_symmetry.space_group_name_H-M   'P 1'
#
loop_
_entity.id
_entity.type
_entity.pdbx_description
1 polymer ?
#
loop_
_entity_poly.entity_id
_entity_poly.type
_entity_poly.pdbx_seq_one_letter_code
_entity_poly.pdbx_strand_id
1 'polypeptide(L)'
;GQDNLWISTNAGMSRFNLNTHTFSKFYAVDGLQGNEFSKNASFADHNGILWFGGTNGITYFNPQEITNPAKKWNVRIIDFYLHDQPIRKGMLSGGKEIINTSVFEARDIHLSHNDNAFSIEFSTRELNNSERITYLYTINNTPWVKLPKGVNRVSFSDLPPSDFQFKNKAEDNLLESDTDENTIHIAPAC
;
A
#
# COMPACT_ATOMS: atom_id res chain seq x y z
N GLY A 1 16.66 22.22 -4.87
CA GLY A 1 17.33 22.54 -3.61
C GLY A 1 18.68 21.86 -3.52
N GLN A 2 19.60 22.48 -2.85
CA GLN A 2 21.02 22.06 -2.78
C GLN A 2 21.24 20.72 -2.06
N ASP A 3 20.19 20.15 -1.46
CA ASP A 3 20.29 18.97 -0.59
C ASP A 3 19.83 17.65 -1.24
N ASN A 4 19.56 17.67 -2.53
CA ASN A 4 19.10 16.48 -3.26
C ASN A 4 19.96 16.20 -4.48
N LEU A 5 20.39 14.95 -4.62
CA LEU A 5 21.01 14.42 -5.81
C LEU A 5 19.99 13.66 -6.65
N TRP A 6 19.89 14.00 -7.93
CA TRP A 6 19.00 13.33 -8.86
C TRP A 6 19.81 12.38 -9.75
N ILE A 7 19.37 11.12 -9.80
CA ILE A 7 20.08 10.03 -10.48
C ILE A 7 19.10 9.36 -11.42
N SER A 8 19.37 9.43 -12.71
CA SER A 8 18.63 8.67 -13.72
C SER A 8 19.25 7.28 -13.91
N THR A 9 18.40 6.30 -14.12
CA THR A 9 18.78 4.89 -14.30
C THR A 9 18.02 4.28 -15.48
N ASN A 10 18.31 3.04 -15.83
CA ASN A 10 17.50 2.28 -16.78
C ASN A 10 16.21 1.70 -16.17
N ALA A 11 15.91 2.03 -14.91
CA ALA A 11 14.75 1.57 -14.19
C ALA A 11 14.04 2.72 -13.44
N GLY A 12 14.02 3.92 -14.05
CA GLY A 12 13.43 5.13 -13.49
C GLY A 12 14.45 6.14 -12.99
N MET A 13 13.99 7.08 -12.20
CA MET A 13 14.78 8.15 -11.61
C MET A 13 14.76 8.07 -10.09
N SER A 14 15.87 8.41 -9.45
CA SER A 14 15.98 8.44 -7.99
C SER A 14 16.41 9.83 -7.53
N ARG A 15 15.81 10.28 -6.44
CA ARG A 15 16.27 11.45 -5.68
C ARG A 15 16.87 10.98 -4.37
N PHE A 16 18.11 11.29 -4.14
CA PHE A 16 18.78 11.05 -2.87
C PHE A 16 18.84 12.35 -2.07
N ASN A 17 18.28 12.34 -0.86
CA ASN A 17 18.36 13.48 0.04
C ASN A 17 19.66 13.38 0.85
N LEU A 18 20.52 14.40 0.73
CA LEU A 18 21.85 14.44 1.35
C LEU A 18 21.78 14.61 2.87
N ASN A 19 20.71 15.19 3.41
CA ASN A 19 20.57 15.44 4.84
C ASN A 19 20.00 14.22 5.57
N THR A 20 18.97 13.61 5.00
CA THR A 20 18.29 12.47 5.61
C THR A 20 18.83 11.12 5.18
N HIS A 21 19.73 11.11 4.16
CA HIS A 21 20.27 9.90 3.54
C HIS A 21 19.20 8.94 3.01
N THR A 22 18.07 9.47 2.55
CA THR A 22 16.95 8.70 2.03
C THR A 22 16.82 8.81 0.52
N PHE A 23 16.33 7.73 -0.11
CA PHE A 23 16.01 7.70 -1.53
C PHE A 23 14.50 7.84 -1.75
N SER A 24 14.14 8.55 -2.81
CA SER A 24 12.78 8.53 -3.38
C SER A 24 12.89 8.12 -4.84
N LYS A 25 12.06 7.20 -5.30
CA LYS A 25 12.05 6.74 -6.69
C LYS A 25 10.86 7.28 -7.45
N PHE A 26 11.09 7.58 -8.72
CA PHE A 26 10.11 8.08 -9.67
C PHE A 26 10.11 7.21 -10.92
N TYR A 27 8.94 7.01 -11.51
CA TYR A 27 8.70 6.15 -12.66
C TYR A 27 7.84 6.85 -13.72
N ALA A 28 7.64 6.21 -14.87
CA ALA A 28 6.80 6.75 -15.93
C ALA A 28 5.38 7.13 -15.45
N VAL A 29 4.81 6.35 -14.53
CA VAL A 29 3.50 6.65 -13.91
C VAL A 29 3.49 7.93 -13.07
N ASP A 30 4.65 8.43 -12.66
CA ASP A 30 4.80 9.69 -11.93
C ASP A 30 5.01 10.90 -12.86
N GLY A 31 4.83 10.69 -14.18
CA GLY A 31 4.93 11.74 -15.18
C GLY A 31 6.26 11.83 -15.91
N LEU A 32 7.16 10.85 -15.75
CA LEU A 32 8.37 10.75 -16.56
C LEU A 32 8.04 10.30 -17.99
N GLN A 33 8.91 10.61 -18.96
CA GLN A 33 8.77 10.16 -20.35
C GLN A 33 8.78 8.62 -20.48
N GLY A 34 9.38 7.94 -19.51
CA GLY A 34 9.54 6.50 -19.46
C GLY A 34 10.41 6.11 -18.27
N ASN A 35 10.67 4.82 -18.11
CA ASN A 35 11.53 4.31 -17.03
C ASN A 35 13.00 4.18 -17.45
N GLU A 36 13.29 4.23 -18.76
CA GLU A 36 14.65 4.07 -19.28
C GLU A 36 15.28 5.42 -19.64
N PHE A 37 16.39 5.74 -19.00
CA PHE A 37 17.17 6.94 -19.23
C PHE A 37 18.51 6.61 -19.87
N SER A 38 18.93 7.44 -20.81
CA SER A 38 20.20 7.29 -21.49
C SER A 38 21.36 7.76 -20.60
N LYS A 39 22.48 7.04 -20.65
CA LYS A 39 23.67 7.44 -19.94
C LYS A 39 24.17 8.82 -20.41
N ASN A 40 24.61 9.64 -19.49
CA ASN A 40 25.15 10.98 -19.75
C ASN A 40 24.17 11.94 -20.46
N ALA A 41 22.89 11.64 -20.50
CA ALA A 41 21.85 12.49 -21.09
C ALA A 41 21.15 13.33 -20.02
N SER A 42 21.91 14.08 -19.24
CA SER A 42 21.35 14.96 -18.20
C SER A 42 22.01 16.34 -18.28
N PHE A 43 21.22 17.37 -18.02
CA PHE A 43 21.62 18.76 -18.04
C PHE A 43 20.84 19.57 -17.01
N ALA A 44 21.49 20.50 -16.33
CA ALA A 44 20.86 21.50 -15.50
C ALA A 44 21.00 22.87 -16.17
N ASP A 45 19.89 23.53 -16.43
CA ASP A 45 19.91 24.84 -17.05
C ASP A 45 20.13 25.97 -16.01
N HIS A 46 20.32 27.20 -16.52
CA HIS A 46 20.59 28.38 -15.70
C HIS A 46 19.39 28.78 -14.79
N ASN A 47 18.20 28.28 -15.06
CA ASN A 47 17.01 28.47 -14.22
C ASN A 47 16.86 27.37 -13.14
N GLY A 48 17.77 26.41 -13.12
CA GLY A 48 17.73 25.29 -12.19
C GLY A 48 16.79 24.17 -12.61
N ILE A 49 16.28 24.19 -13.86
CA ILE A 49 15.49 23.09 -14.42
C ILE A 49 16.43 21.94 -14.76
N LEU A 50 16.07 20.75 -14.36
CA LEU A 50 16.78 19.52 -14.70
C LEU A 50 16.16 18.85 -15.92
N TRP A 51 17.01 18.45 -16.85
CA TRP A 51 16.66 17.80 -18.11
C TRP A 51 17.31 16.41 -18.18
N PHE A 52 16.55 15.41 -18.54
CA PHE A 52 17.00 14.03 -18.67
C PHE A 52 16.47 13.42 -19.95
N GLY A 53 17.37 12.90 -20.78
CA GLY A 53 17.02 12.17 -21.99
C GLY A 53 16.80 10.69 -21.72
N GLY A 54 15.87 10.10 -22.43
CA GLY A 54 15.58 8.67 -22.36
C GLY A 54 15.09 8.12 -23.70
N THR A 55 14.76 6.85 -23.74
CA THR A 55 14.37 6.13 -24.97
C THR A 55 13.06 6.67 -25.57
N ASN A 56 12.18 7.23 -24.75
CA ASN A 56 10.87 7.74 -25.15
C ASN A 56 10.76 9.26 -25.15
N GLY A 57 11.89 10.00 -25.11
CA GLY A 57 11.91 11.44 -25.16
C GLY A 57 12.70 12.07 -24.02
N ILE A 58 12.26 13.24 -23.61
CA ILE A 58 12.94 14.07 -22.60
C ILE A 58 11.99 14.29 -21.42
N THR A 59 12.52 14.09 -20.23
CA THR A 59 11.88 14.51 -18.98
C THR A 59 12.57 15.79 -18.49
N TYR A 60 11.81 16.81 -18.14
CA TYR A 60 12.34 18.00 -17.49
C TYR A 60 11.45 18.45 -16.34
N PHE A 61 12.03 19.01 -15.31
CA PHE A 61 11.30 19.49 -14.15
C PHE A 61 12.10 20.48 -13.31
N ASN A 62 11.42 21.28 -12.54
CA ASN A 62 12.01 22.09 -11.50
C ASN A 62 12.14 21.26 -10.21
N PRO A 63 13.35 20.97 -9.70
CA PRO A 63 13.53 20.18 -8.48
C PRO A 63 12.87 20.80 -7.24
N GLN A 64 12.65 22.11 -7.24
CA GLN A 64 12.03 22.82 -6.12
C GLN A 64 10.52 22.64 -6.08
N GLU A 65 9.90 22.35 -7.24
CA GLU A 65 8.46 22.08 -7.36
C GLU A 65 8.12 20.62 -7.07
N ILE A 66 9.09 19.74 -7.14
CA ILE A 66 8.92 18.36 -6.70
C ILE A 66 8.99 18.34 -5.17
N THR A 67 7.88 18.76 -4.57
CA THR A 67 7.60 18.43 -3.18
C THR A 67 7.60 16.92 -3.06
N ASN A 68 8.15 16.41 -1.97
CA ASN A 68 8.05 14.99 -1.65
C ASN A 68 6.59 14.59 -1.86
N PRO A 69 6.26 13.68 -2.74
CA PRO A 69 5.06 12.93 -2.55
C PRO A 69 5.33 12.02 -1.35
N ALA A 70 5.31 12.55 -0.16
CA ALA A 70 4.77 11.80 0.95
C ALA A 70 3.28 11.60 0.59
N LYS A 71 3.04 10.94 -0.53
CA LYS A 71 1.76 10.38 -0.87
C LYS A 71 1.57 9.33 0.19
N LYS A 72 0.92 9.73 1.27
CA LYS A 72 0.51 8.82 2.31
C LYS A 72 -0.40 7.80 1.65
N TRP A 73 0.16 6.67 1.37
CA TRP A 73 -0.62 5.54 0.89
C TRP A 73 -1.53 5.11 2.03
N ASN A 74 -2.80 5.08 1.75
CA ASN A 74 -3.77 4.51 2.66
C ASN A 74 -4.10 3.11 2.16
N VAL A 75 -3.78 2.10 2.95
CA VAL A 75 -4.29 0.75 2.77
C VAL A 75 -5.64 0.66 3.46
N ARG A 76 -6.56 -0.04 2.85
CA ARG A 76 -7.88 -0.34 3.41
C ARG A 76 -8.25 -1.79 3.11
N ILE A 77 -9.04 -2.39 4.00
CA ILE A 77 -9.77 -3.61 3.67
C ILE A 77 -10.80 -3.22 2.61
N ILE A 78 -10.73 -3.86 1.45
CA ILE A 78 -11.66 -3.64 0.34
C ILE A 78 -12.73 -4.70 0.28
N ASP A 79 -12.43 -5.90 0.77
CA ASP A 79 -13.40 -6.97 0.91
C ASP A 79 -13.05 -7.93 2.05
N PHE A 80 -14.06 -8.58 2.55
CA PHE A 80 -13.98 -9.61 3.57
C PHE A 80 -14.87 -10.77 3.13
N TYR A 81 -14.31 -11.98 3.09
CA TYR A 81 -15.01 -13.17 2.59
C TYR A 81 -15.25 -14.14 3.73
N LEU A 82 -16.51 -14.54 3.87
CA LEU A 82 -16.93 -15.60 4.76
C LEU A 82 -17.49 -16.75 3.92
N HIS A 83 -16.96 -17.95 4.07
CA HIS A 83 -17.32 -19.11 3.23
C HIS A 83 -17.22 -18.79 1.72
N ASP A 84 -16.16 -18.10 1.31
CA ASP A 84 -15.91 -17.65 -0.06
C ASP A 84 -16.97 -16.68 -0.64
N GLN A 85 -17.83 -16.14 0.21
CA GLN A 85 -18.81 -15.13 -0.15
C GLN A 85 -18.42 -13.77 0.45
N PRO A 86 -18.41 -12.70 -0.36
CA PRO A 86 -18.12 -11.37 0.17
C PRO A 86 -19.22 -10.93 1.13
N ILE A 87 -18.85 -10.47 2.32
CA ILE A 87 -19.81 -9.94 3.28
C ILE A 87 -20.33 -8.58 2.84
N ARG A 88 -21.59 -8.31 3.20
CA ARG A 88 -22.25 -7.03 2.93
C ARG A 88 -23.06 -6.63 4.16
N LYS A 89 -23.34 -5.33 4.26
CA LYS A 89 -24.23 -4.79 5.30
C LYS A 89 -25.54 -5.57 5.36
N GLY A 90 -25.97 -5.93 6.57
CA GLY A 90 -27.18 -6.71 6.82
C GLY A 90 -27.00 -8.22 6.79
N MET A 91 -25.83 -8.73 6.41
CA MET A 91 -25.52 -10.16 6.56
C MET A 91 -25.30 -10.51 8.03
N LEU A 92 -25.74 -11.71 8.40
CA LEU A 92 -25.71 -12.18 9.78
C LEU A 92 -24.70 -13.32 9.96
N SER A 93 -24.06 -13.34 11.12
CA SER A 93 -23.29 -14.46 11.65
C SER A 93 -23.82 -14.79 13.06
N GLY A 94 -24.30 -16.01 13.27
CA GLY A 94 -24.89 -16.40 14.55
C GLY A 94 -26.07 -15.51 14.98
N GLY A 95 -26.82 -14.95 14.03
CA GLY A 95 -27.98 -14.10 14.28
C GLY A 95 -27.66 -12.62 14.56
N LYS A 96 -26.39 -12.22 14.52
CA LYS A 96 -25.94 -10.82 14.67
C LYS A 96 -25.39 -10.29 13.36
N GLU A 97 -25.57 -8.99 13.11
CA GLU A 97 -24.97 -8.35 11.93
C GLU A 97 -23.44 -8.45 11.99
N ILE A 98 -22.84 -8.89 10.87
CA ILE A 98 -21.38 -8.97 10.73
C ILE A 98 -20.78 -7.58 10.71
N ILE A 99 -21.37 -6.69 9.92
CA ILE A 99 -20.98 -5.26 9.79
C ILE A 99 -22.25 -4.42 9.63
N ASN A 100 -22.22 -3.21 10.17
CA ASN A 100 -23.34 -2.26 10.09
C ASN A 100 -23.13 -1.13 9.06
N THR A 101 -21.96 -1.11 8.40
CA THR A 101 -21.56 -0.16 7.36
C THR A 101 -21.08 -0.90 6.12
N SER A 102 -20.52 -0.20 5.16
CA SER A 102 -19.75 -0.85 4.08
C SER A 102 -18.48 -1.50 4.63
N VAL A 103 -17.97 -2.54 3.97
CA VAL A 103 -16.71 -3.21 4.37
C VAL A 103 -15.56 -2.20 4.42
N PHE A 104 -15.54 -1.27 3.50
CA PHE A 104 -14.51 -0.23 3.40
C PHE A 104 -14.49 0.70 4.63
N GLU A 105 -15.64 0.93 5.25
CA GLU A 105 -15.79 1.81 6.42
C GLU A 105 -15.78 1.04 7.74
N ALA A 106 -16.04 -0.27 7.69
CA ALA A 106 -16.13 -1.10 8.88
C ALA A 106 -14.81 -1.12 9.66
N ARG A 107 -14.90 -0.91 10.96
CA ARG A 107 -13.77 -1.04 11.89
C ARG A 107 -13.89 -2.27 12.75
N ASP A 108 -15.11 -2.72 12.97
CA ASP A 108 -15.45 -3.88 13.75
C ASP A 108 -16.20 -4.90 12.88
N ILE A 109 -15.78 -6.14 12.96
CA ILE A 109 -16.35 -7.28 12.23
C ILE A 109 -16.75 -8.34 13.26
N HIS A 110 -18.02 -8.69 13.31
CA HIS A 110 -18.58 -9.60 14.30
C HIS A 110 -18.91 -10.94 13.69
N LEU A 111 -18.25 -11.99 14.16
CA LEU A 111 -18.43 -13.36 13.70
C LEU A 111 -18.89 -14.27 14.85
N SER A 112 -19.68 -15.27 14.54
CA SER A 112 -19.98 -16.37 15.47
C SER A 112 -18.80 -17.34 15.55
N HIS A 113 -18.75 -18.17 16.56
CA HIS A 113 -17.72 -19.19 16.72
C HIS A 113 -17.67 -20.20 15.56
N ASN A 114 -18.78 -20.39 14.83
CA ASN A 114 -18.84 -21.29 13.68
C ASN A 114 -18.28 -20.64 12.40
N ASP A 115 -18.12 -19.33 12.39
CA ASP A 115 -17.65 -18.55 11.24
C ASP A 115 -16.20 -18.08 11.44
N ASN A 116 -15.37 -18.95 11.98
CA ASN A 116 -13.98 -18.68 12.35
C ASN A 116 -12.96 -18.87 11.21
N ALA A 117 -13.45 -19.10 9.99
CA ALA A 117 -12.66 -19.20 8.77
C ALA A 117 -13.09 -18.13 7.77
N PHE A 118 -12.19 -17.22 7.44
CA PHE A 118 -12.47 -16.08 6.59
C PHE A 118 -11.23 -15.62 5.83
N SER A 119 -11.44 -14.78 4.82
CA SER A 119 -10.36 -14.13 4.08
C SER A 119 -10.54 -12.62 4.06
N ILE A 120 -9.43 -11.91 4.11
CA ILE A 120 -9.40 -10.45 4.03
C ILE A 120 -8.64 -10.06 2.77
N GLU A 121 -9.23 -9.18 1.98
CA GLU A 121 -8.61 -8.56 0.83
C GLU A 121 -8.42 -7.07 1.07
N PHE A 122 -7.25 -6.55 0.77
CA PHE A 122 -6.91 -5.15 0.99
C PHE A 122 -6.28 -4.53 -0.25
N SER A 123 -6.38 -3.22 -0.36
CA SER A 123 -5.81 -2.47 -1.46
C SER A 123 -5.35 -1.09 -1.02
N THR A 124 -4.47 -0.52 -1.81
CA THR A 124 -4.15 0.91 -1.78
C THR A 124 -5.04 1.65 -2.78
N ARG A 125 -5.23 2.93 -2.58
CA ARG A 125 -5.95 3.78 -3.55
C ARG A 125 -5.27 3.86 -4.92
N GLU A 126 -4.01 3.49 -5.01
CA GLU A 126 -3.23 3.54 -6.24
C GLU A 126 -3.30 2.21 -6.97
N LEU A 127 -4.36 2.04 -7.74
CA LEU A 127 -4.63 0.83 -8.52
C LEU A 127 -3.59 0.53 -9.62
N ASN A 128 -2.73 1.49 -9.97
CA ASN A 128 -1.86 1.38 -11.15
C ASN A 128 -0.52 0.66 -10.90
N ASN A 129 -0.20 0.27 -9.67
CA ASN A 129 1.10 -0.33 -9.32
C ASN A 129 0.99 -1.57 -8.41
N SER A 130 -0.08 -2.33 -8.52
CA SER A 130 -0.32 -3.52 -7.67
C SER A 130 0.85 -4.51 -7.66
N GLU A 131 1.54 -4.68 -8.78
CA GLU A 131 2.67 -5.61 -8.90
C GLU A 131 3.93 -5.18 -8.13
N ARG A 132 4.03 -3.93 -7.72
CA ARG A 132 5.18 -3.38 -6.96
C ARG A 132 4.95 -3.33 -5.48
N ILE A 133 3.71 -3.45 -5.06
CA ILE A 133 3.30 -3.28 -3.68
C ILE A 133 3.43 -4.61 -2.96
N THR A 134 4.05 -4.57 -1.80
CA THR A 134 4.08 -5.67 -0.85
C THR A 134 3.19 -5.30 0.32
N TYR A 135 2.25 -6.17 0.62
CA TYR A 135 1.36 -6.02 1.76
C TYR A 135 1.91 -6.76 2.97
N LEU A 136 1.72 -6.17 4.13
CA LEU A 136 2.08 -6.76 5.41
C LEU A 136 0.87 -6.70 6.34
N TYR A 137 0.75 -7.70 7.19
CA TYR A 137 -0.28 -7.72 8.23
C TYR A 137 0.27 -8.25 9.55
N THR A 138 -0.44 -7.97 10.62
CA THR A 138 -0.23 -8.57 11.93
C THR A 138 -1.55 -8.77 12.64
N ILE A 139 -1.61 -9.77 13.50
CA ILE A 139 -2.72 -10.01 14.43
C ILE A 139 -2.18 -9.85 15.85
N ASN A 140 -2.91 -9.08 16.68
CA ASN A 140 -2.59 -8.88 18.11
C ASN A 140 -1.12 -8.47 18.36
N ASN A 141 -0.59 -7.59 17.50
CA ASN A 141 0.78 -7.09 17.60
C ASN A 141 1.87 -8.18 17.55
N THR A 142 1.59 -9.34 16.97
CA THR A 142 2.62 -10.32 16.61
C THR A 142 3.57 -9.74 15.55
N PRO A 143 4.73 -10.35 15.28
CA PRO A 143 5.61 -9.88 14.21
C PRO A 143 4.87 -9.76 12.88
N TRP A 144 5.19 -8.71 12.12
CA TRP A 144 4.60 -8.47 10.81
C TRP A 144 4.88 -9.62 9.85
N VAL A 145 3.84 -10.10 9.20
CA VAL A 145 3.91 -11.10 8.13
C VAL A 145 3.91 -10.38 6.80
N LYS A 146 4.94 -10.64 5.99
CA LYS A 146 5.11 -10.06 4.66
C LYS A 146 4.55 -11.01 3.62
N LEU A 147 3.58 -10.54 2.83
CA LEU A 147 3.03 -11.30 1.71
C LEU A 147 3.95 -11.20 0.48
N PRO A 148 3.91 -12.18 -0.44
CA PRO A 148 4.58 -12.04 -1.73
C PRO A 148 4.09 -10.80 -2.49
N LYS A 149 4.94 -10.23 -3.35
CA LYS A 149 4.57 -9.07 -4.18
C LYS A 149 3.28 -9.33 -4.96
N GLY A 150 2.37 -8.34 -4.94
CA GLY A 150 1.11 -8.43 -5.65
C GLY A 150 0.03 -9.26 -4.96
N VAL A 151 0.37 -10.01 -3.90
CA VAL A 151 -0.60 -10.74 -3.10
C VAL A 151 -1.23 -9.79 -2.10
N ASN A 152 -2.56 -9.64 -2.17
CA ASN A 152 -3.34 -8.70 -1.37
C ASN A 152 -4.46 -9.37 -0.57
N ARG A 153 -4.41 -10.68 -0.43
CA ARG A 153 -5.42 -11.48 0.28
C ARG A 153 -4.74 -12.41 1.27
N VAL A 154 -5.31 -12.49 2.45
CA VAL A 154 -4.89 -13.41 3.51
C VAL A 154 -6.10 -14.19 4.02
N SER A 155 -5.90 -15.46 4.30
CA SER A 155 -6.95 -16.36 4.82
C SER A 155 -6.57 -16.84 6.21
N PHE A 156 -7.57 -16.90 7.06
CA PHE A 156 -7.48 -17.43 8.41
C PHE A 156 -8.45 -18.58 8.58
N SER A 157 -8.08 -19.59 9.35
CA SER A 157 -8.92 -20.70 9.72
C SER A 157 -8.72 -21.06 11.18
N ASP A 158 -9.76 -21.60 11.79
CA ASP A 158 -9.75 -22.13 13.15
C ASP A 158 -9.29 -21.12 14.22
N LEU A 159 -9.59 -19.84 14.03
CA LEU A 159 -9.31 -18.85 15.06
C LEU A 159 -10.21 -19.09 16.28
N PRO A 160 -9.63 -19.10 17.50
CA PRO A 160 -10.41 -19.27 18.72
C PRO A 160 -11.32 -18.05 18.97
N PRO A 161 -12.42 -18.23 19.75
CA PRO A 161 -13.22 -17.12 20.21
C PRO A 161 -12.36 -16.10 20.96
N SER A 162 -12.27 -14.89 20.42
CA SER A 162 -11.53 -13.78 20.98
C SER A 162 -11.74 -12.51 20.17
N ASP A 163 -11.24 -11.40 20.65
CA ASP A 163 -11.09 -10.15 19.90
C ASP A 163 -9.69 -10.08 19.30
N PHE A 164 -9.62 -9.96 17.98
CA PHE A 164 -8.37 -9.87 17.24
C PHE A 164 -8.18 -8.48 16.67
N GLN A 165 -7.07 -7.85 17.00
CA GLN A 165 -6.63 -6.62 16.34
C GLN A 165 -5.88 -6.99 15.05
N PHE A 166 -6.51 -6.76 13.91
CA PHE A 166 -5.90 -6.92 12.61
C PHE A 166 -5.34 -5.59 12.14
N LYS A 167 -4.05 -5.55 11.87
CA LYS A 167 -3.37 -4.38 11.30
C LYS A 167 -2.78 -4.75 9.96
N ASN A 168 -2.88 -3.84 9.01
CA ASN A 168 -2.26 -3.99 7.70
C ASN A 168 -1.58 -2.71 7.26
N LYS A 169 -0.56 -2.86 6.45
CA LYS A 169 0.15 -1.78 5.77
C LYS A 169 0.67 -2.26 4.43
N ALA A 170 1.08 -1.34 3.59
CA ALA A 170 1.73 -1.64 2.33
C ALA A 170 3.08 -0.94 2.26
N GLU A 171 4.02 -1.56 1.57
CA GLU A 171 5.30 -0.98 1.25
C GLU A 171 5.60 -1.11 -0.24
N ASP A 172 6.23 -0.10 -0.77
CA ASP A 172 6.99 -0.13 -2.00
C ASP A 172 8.47 -0.07 -1.60
N ASN A 173 9.40 -0.29 -2.51
CA ASN A 173 10.85 -0.39 -2.26
C ASN A 173 11.41 0.60 -1.22
N LEU A 174 10.75 1.74 -0.94
CA LEU A 174 11.25 2.79 -0.05
C LEU A 174 10.18 3.49 0.80
N LEU A 175 8.90 3.30 0.52
CA LEU A 175 7.81 4.00 1.20
C LEU A 175 6.89 2.98 1.86
N GLU A 176 6.50 3.27 3.10
CA GLU A 176 5.44 2.55 3.80
C GLU A 176 4.17 3.37 3.81
N SER A 177 3.02 2.69 3.71
CA SER A 177 1.71 3.30 3.96
C SER A 177 1.51 3.57 5.44
N ASP A 178 0.49 4.37 5.77
CA ASP A 178 -0.06 4.36 7.11
C ASP A 178 -0.62 2.96 7.44
N THR A 179 -0.58 2.59 8.71
CA THR A 179 -1.18 1.35 9.19
C THR A 179 -2.69 1.52 9.30
N ASP A 180 -3.45 0.60 8.73
CA ASP A 180 -4.89 0.47 8.95
C ASP A 180 -5.17 -0.57 10.03
N GLU A 181 -6.23 -0.37 10.82
CA GLU A 181 -6.58 -1.24 11.94
C GLU A 181 -8.06 -1.56 11.95
N ASN A 182 -8.36 -2.83 12.13
CA ASN A 182 -9.72 -3.35 12.30
C ASN A 182 -9.75 -4.34 13.46
N THR A 183 -10.86 -4.44 14.14
CA THR A 183 -11.08 -5.44 15.19
C THR A 183 -12.03 -6.52 14.67
N ILE A 184 -11.64 -7.77 14.82
CA ILE A 184 -12.42 -8.95 14.45
C ILE A 184 -12.84 -9.62 15.74
N HIS A 185 -14.14 -9.64 16.00
CA HIS A 185 -14.75 -10.24 17.19
C HIS A 185 -15.29 -11.63 16.84
N ILE A 186 -14.74 -12.68 17.42
CA ILE A 186 -15.26 -14.05 17.30
C ILE A 186 -15.91 -14.41 18.62
N ALA A 187 -17.25 -14.57 18.59
CA ALA A 187 -18.03 -14.89 19.77
C ALA A 187 -17.73 -16.32 20.27
N PRO A 188 -17.78 -16.56 21.58
CA PRO A 188 -17.68 -17.90 22.13
C PRO A 188 -18.89 -18.77 21.72
N ALA A 189 -18.75 -20.08 21.80
CA ALA A 189 -19.85 -21.02 21.71
C ALA A 189 -20.84 -20.77 22.86
N CYS A 190 -22.13 -20.71 22.56
CA CYS A 190 -23.18 -20.63 23.56
C CYS A 190 -23.47 -21.99 24.15
#